data_e9a11427b664cd1bf977aefc459fee20
#
_entry.id   e9a11427b664cd1bf977aefc459fee20
#
_cell.length_a   1.000
_cell.length_b   1.000
_cell.length_c   1.000
_cell.angle_alpha   90.00
_cell.angle_beta   90.00
_cell.angle_gamma   90.00
#
_symmetry.space_group_name_H-M   'P 1'
#
loop_
_entity.id
_entity.type
_entity.pdbx_description
1 polymer ?
#
loop_
_entity_poly.entity_id
_entity_poly.type
_entity_poly.pdbx_seq_one_letter_code
_entity_poly.pdbx_strand_id
1 'polypeptide(L)'
;TEDKVKLAASFGEVVKVASGDINFFPTIDNIIKLKKKIILSTGNSTISEISKTISYIKKKSKYIFKNLSILHCVSLYPTPIEEANIQKIKNLKKKYPNITIGYSNHCTEKEAVLSAVAFGAKIIEIHITEDKKNKEFRDHTLSFDKKSLKELVNSIKLIHKSVSNFELNPGKNQTEIKKFMRKGIVASKNIKIGEKF
;
A
#
# COMPACT_ATOMS: atom_id res chain seq x y z
N THR A 1 4.09 -4.85 27.54
CA THR A 1 5.22 -5.21 28.43
C THR A 1 6.41 -5.66 27.60
N GLU A 2 7.62 -5.57 28.14
CA GLU A 2 8.87 -5.99 27.47
C GLU A 2 8.82 -7.47 27.06
N ASP A 3 8.30 -8.34 27.91
CA ASP A 3 8.18 -9.78 27.60
C ASP A 3 7.28 -10.07 26.41
N LYS A 4 6.18 -9.32 26.24
CA LYS A 4 5.31 -9.45 25.06
C LYS A 4 6.03 -9.00 23.80
N VAL A 5 6.89 -7.97 23.87
CA VAL A 5 7.71 -7.54 22.73
C VAL A 5 8.76 -8.60 22.38
N LYS A 6 9.43 -9.20 23.40
CA LYS A 6 10.37 -10.30 23.19
C LYS A 6 9.69 -11.51 22.54
N LEU A 7 8.49 -11.87 23.03
CA LEU A 7 7.69 -12.95 22.46
C LEU A 7 7.32 -12.66 20.98
N ALA A 8 6.78 -11.48 20.69
CA ALA A 8 6.47 -11.10 19.31
C ALA A 8 7.70 -11.12 18.40
N ALA A 9 8.85 -10.64 18.91
CA ALA A 9 10.11 -10.64 18.20
C ALA A 9 10.70 -12.03 17.96
N SER A 10 10.31 -13.06 18.71
CA SER A 10 10.76 -14.43 18.51
C SER A 10 10.14 -15.09 17.28
N PHE A 11 8.96 -14.63 16.82
CA PHE A 11 8.25 -15.19 15.68
C PHE A 11 8.76 -14.71 14.31
N GLY A 12 9.62 -13.70 14.26
CA GLY A 12 10.11 -13.21 12.96
C GLY A 12 11.06 -12.02 13.06
N GLU A 13 11.43 -11.52 11.88
CA GLU A 13 12.35 -10.39 11.71
C GLU A 13 11.66 -9.02 11.81
N VAL A 14 10.34 -9.00 11.85
CA VAL A 14 9.52 -7.78 11.80
C VAL A 14 8.57 -7.77 12.99
N VAL A 15 8.48 -6.63 13.67
CA VAL A 15 7.49 -6.41 14.72
C VAL A 15 6.55 -5.29 14.29
N LYS A 16 5.25 -5.56 14.37
CA LYS A 16 4.21 -4.57 14.12
C LYS A 16 3.91 -3.77 15.40
N VAL A 17 3.90 -2.45 15.27
CA VAL A 17 3.42 -1.50 16.27
C VAL A 17 2.03 -1.04 15.84
N ALA A 18 1.02 -1.33 16.66
CA ALA A 18 -0.35 -0.94 16.40
C ALA A 18 -0.54 0.58 16.48
N SER A 19 -1.63 1.10 15.87
CA SER A 19 -1.92 2.54 15.87
C SER A 19 -2.00 3.15 17.26
N GLY A 20 -2.59 2.43 18.23
CA GLY A 20 -2.70 2.87 19.62
C GLY A 20 -1.37 3.02 20.35
N ASP A 21 -0.31 2.36 19.85
CA ASP A 21 1.02 2.36 20.49
C ASP A 21 2.03 3.25 19.76
N ILE A 22 1.60 4.03 18.78
CA ILE A 22 2.49 4.80 17.88
C ILE A 22 3.42 5.76 18.68
N ASN A 23 2.96 6.31 19.76
CA ASN A 23 3.69 7.24 20.63
C ASN A 23 4.18 6.60 21.95
N PHE A 24 4.00 5.29 22.10
CA PHE A 24 4.48 4.57 23.27
C PHE A 24 5.95 4.13 23.10
N PHE A 25 6.86 5.07 23.28
CA PHE A 25 8.30 4.89 23.04
C PHE A 25 8.95 3.72 23.78
N PRO A 26 8.55 3.31 25.01
CA PRO A 26 9.13 2.13 25.66
C PRO A 26 8.99 0.84 24.82
N THR A 27 7.86 0.63 24.13
CA THR A 27 7.70 -0.50 23.20
C THR A 27 8.67 -0.39 22.02
N ILE A 28 8.78 0.80 21.44
CA ILE A 28 9.69 1.06 20.30
C ILE A 28 11.14 0.84 20.71
N ASP A 29 11.55 1.29 21.88
CA ASP A 29 12.91 1.07 22.41
C ASP A 29 13.24 -0.41 22.58
N ASN A 30 12.30 -1.20 23.08
CA ASN A 30 12.48 -2.65 23.22
C ASN A 30 12.64 -3.34 21.85
N ILE A 31 11.87 -2.93 20.84
CA ILE A 31 12.01 -3.47 19.47
C ILE A 31 13.38 -3.09 18.89
N ILE A 32 13.82 -1.84 19.11
CA ILE A 32 15.13 -1.36 18.65
C ILE A 32 16.27 -2.15 19.31
N LYS A 33 16.21 -2.40 20.64
CA LYS A 33 17.20 -3.23 21.37
C LYS A 33 17.29 -4.64 20.78
N LEU A 34 16.18 -5.22 20.36
CA LEU A 34 16.11 -6.54 19.72
C LEU A 34 16.51 -6.52 18.23
N LYS A 35 16.87 -5.35 17.68
CA LYS A 35 17.28 -5.14 16.28
C LYS A 35 16.26 -5.62 15.24
N LYS A 36 14.95 -5.62 15.60
CA LYS A 36 13.88 -6.04 14.68
C LYS A 36 13.39 -4.88 13.82
N LYS A 37 12.98 -5.17 12.59
CA LYS A 37 12.35 -4.19 11.69
C LYS A 37 10.99 -3.79 12.25
N ILE A 38 10.58 -2.55 12.00
CA ILE A 38 9.31 -2.02 12.50
C ILE A 38 8.34 -1.78 11.35
N ILE A 39 7.12 -2.27 11.49
CA ILE A 39 5.95 -1.82 10.74
C ILE A 39 5.10 -0.99 11.70
N LEU A 40 4.90 0.29 11.40
CA LEU A 40 4.19 1.25 12.23
C LEU A 40 2.85 1.61 11.62
N SER A 41 1.73 1.27 12.27
CA SER A 41 0.41 1.74 11.86
C SER A 41 0.14 3.16 12.35
N THR A 42 -0.60 3.94 11.53
CA THR A 42 -0.81 5.38 11.75
C THR A 42 -2.29 5.76 11.89
N GLY A 43 -3.15 4.81 12.25
CA GLY A 43 -4.57 5.07 12.51
C GLY A 43 -4.74 6.04 13.68
N ASN A 44 -5.73 6.92 13.56
CA ASN A 44 -6.04 7.94 14.57
C ASN A 44 -4.84 8.80 15.00
N SER A 45 -3.87 9.01 14.10
CA SER A 45 -2.67 9.80 14.38
C SER A 45 -2.57 11.02 13.50
N THR A 46 -2.18 12.13 14.09
CA THR A 46 -1.81 13.35 13.37
C THR A 46 -0.47 13.18 12.66
N ILE A 47 -0.24 13.98 11.63
CA ILE A 47 1.02 13.97 10.91
C ILE A 47 2.21 14.41 11.81
N SER A 48 1.94 15.21 12.85
CA SER A 48 2.91 15.62 13.86
C SER A 48 3.37 14.43 14.70
N GLU A 49 2.44 13.62 15.21
CA GLU A 49 2.74 12.41 15.98
C GLU A 49 3.53 11.40 15.17
N ILE A 50 3.09 11.14 13.92
CA ILE A 50 3.81 10.27 12.99
C ILE A 50 5.26 10.77 12.80
N SER A 51 5.44 12.08 12.52
CA SER A 51 6.77 12.67 12.31
C SER A 51 7.64 12.59 13.55
N LYS A 52 7.07 12.81 14.75
CA LYS A 52 7.77 12.70 16.03
C LYS A 52 8.30 11.28 16.26
N THR A 53 7.46 10.28 16.02
CA THR A 53 7.85 8.86 16.18
C THR A 53 8.92 8.44 15.17
N ILE A 54 8.77 8.84 13.89
CA ILE A 54 9.79 8.58 12.87
C ILE A 54 11.13 9.22 13.26
N SER A 55 11.11 10.47 13.69
CA SER A 55 12.32 11.20 14.13
C SER A 55 12.97 10.54 15.34
N TYR A 56 12.16 10.06 16.27
CA TYR A 56 12.63 9.31 17.43
C TYR A 56 13.37 8.03 17.02
N ILE A 57 12.75 7.21 16.15
CA ILE A 57 13.34 5.97 15.62
C ILE A 57 14.65 6.28 14.87
N LYS A 58 14.65 7.31 14.02
CA LYS A 58 15.84 7.74 13.27
C LYS A 58 16.99 8.14 14.17
N LYS A 59 16.71 8.87 15.27
CA LYS A 59 17.69 9.28 16.28
C LYS A 59 18.28 8.08 17.03
N LYS A 60 17.44 7.10 17.37
CA LYS A 60 17.83 5.92 18.16
C LYS A 60 18.58 4.86 17.35
N SER A 61 18.16 4.62 16.09
CA SER A 61 18.76 3.59 15.24
C SER A 61 18.61 3.90 13.75
N LYS A 62 19.73 4.22 13.11
CA LYS A 62 19.78 4.39 11.65
C LYS A 62 19.41 3.10 10.90
N TYR A 63 19.77 1.94 11.45
CA TYR A 63 19.44 0.63 10.87
C TYR A 63 17.93 0.39 10.85
N ILE A 64 17.26 0.58 12.00
CA ILE A 64 15.80 0.39 12.08
C ILE A 64 15.08 1.43 11.21
N PHE A 65 15.53 2.69 11.20
CA PHE A 65 14.95 3.72 10.35
C PHE A 65 15.03 3.36 8.85
N LYS A 66 16.16 2.81 8.38
CA LYS A 66 16.32 2.37 6.97
C LYS A 66 15.37 1.24 6.60
N ASN A 67 14.94 0.44 7.57
CA ASN A 67 14.04 -0.70 7.40
C ASN A 67 12.63 -0.45 7.96
N LEU A 68 12.30 0.82 8.26
CA LEU A 68 10.98 1.21 8.76
C LEU A 68 9.95 1.17 7.63
N SER A 69 8.77 0.66 7.96
CA SER A 69 7.58 0.75 7.11
C SER A 69 6.45 1.42 7.87
N ILE A 70 5.63 2.19 7.17
CA ILE A 70 4.46 2.87 7.73
C ILE A 70 3.22 2.39 7.01
N LEU A 71 2.17 2.04 7.76
CA LEU A 71 0.87 1.72 7.19
C LEU A 71 -0.10 2.87 7.39
N HIS A 72 -0.67 3.40 6.31
CA HIS A 72 -1.91 4.14 6.41
C HIS A 72 -3.00 3.22 6.97
N CYS A 73 -3.77 3.73 7.90
CA CYS A 73 -4.79 2.98 8.60
C CYS A 73 -5.90 3.94 9.06
N VAL A 74 -7.14 3.48 9.07
CA VAL A 74 -8.27 4.12 9.74
C VAL A 74 -8.71 3.21 10.87
N SER A 75 -8.79 3.74 12.09
CA SER A 75 -9.11 2.97 13.30
C SER A 75 -10.63 2.92 13.57
N LEU A 76 -11.40 2.57 12.54
CA LEU A 76 -12.82 2.21 12.62
C LEU A 76 -12.99 0.76 12.17
N TYR A 77 -13.85 -0.01 12.83
CA TYR A 77 -14.03 -1.46 12.62
C TYR A 77 -15.51 -1.84 12.53
N PRO A 78 -16.10 -1.95 11.31
CA PRO A 78 -15.50 -1.68 10.00
C PRO A 78 -15.32 -0.18 9.71
N THR A 79 -14.44 0.13 8.77
CA THR A 79 -14.28 1.48 8.20
C THR A 79 -15.26 1.64 7.04
N PRO A 80 -16.15 2.65 7.02
CA PRO A 80 -16.89 3.02 5.81
C PRO A 80 -15.94 3.32 4.65
N ILE A 81 -16.30 2.89 3.43
CA ILE A 81 -15.41 3.02 2.27
C ILE A 81 -15.03 4.47 1.95
N GLU A 82 -15.94 5.41 2.16
CA GLU A 82 -15.74 6.85 1.98
C GLU A 82 -14.74 7.43 2.99
N GLU A 83 -14.57 6.79 4.15
CA GLU A 83 -13.61 7.20 5.18
C GLU A 83 -12.24 6.50 5.05
N ALA A 84 -12.09 5.55 4.14
CA ALA A 84 -10.83 4.83 3.92
C ALA A 84 -9.66 5.76 3.59
N ASN A 85 -9.93 6.94 3.04
CA ASN A 85 -8.97 8.01 2.76
C ASN A 85 -7.67 7.52 2.08
N ILE A 86 -7.81 6.68 1.05
CA ILE A 86 -6.69 6.02 0.36
C ILE A 86 -5.68 7.01 -0.24
N GLN A 87 -6.14 8.23 -0.57
CA GLN A 87 -5.28 9.31 -1.06
C GLN A 87 -4.13 9.65 -0.08
N LYS A 88 -4.32 9.40 1.22
CA LYS A 88 -3.29 9.62 2.25
C LYS A 88 -2.00 8.81 1.99
N ILE A 89 -2.09 7.67 1.29
CA ILE A 89 -0.94 6.86 0.88
C ILE A 89 0.02 7.69 0.00
N LYS A 90 -0.49 8.40 -1.01
CA LYS A 90 0.32 9.27 -1.87
C LYS A 90 0.96 10.41 -1.06
N ASN A 91 0.21 11.00 -0.14
CA ASN A 91 0.69 12.08 0.71
C ASN A 91 1.82 11.60 1.64
N LEU A 92 1.68 10.42 2.24
CA LEU A 92 2.72 9.80 3.06
C LEU A 92 3.98 9.47 2.22
N LYS A 93 3.82 8.93 1.02
CA LYS A 93 4.95 8.67 0.10
C LYS A 93 5.70 9.96 -0.26
N LYS A 94 4.97 11.04 -0.57
CA LYS A 94 5.57 12.36 -0.87
C LYS A 94 6.32 12.91 0.33
N LYS A 95 5.75 12.78 1.54
CA LYS A 95 6.35 13.29 2.77
C LYS A 95 7.54 12.45 3.25
N TYR A 96 7.50 11.15 3.05
CA TYR A 96 8.51 10.19 3.52
C TYR A 96 9.04 9.32 2.36
N PRO A 97 9.76 9.89 1.39
CA PRO A 97 10.14 9.18 0.16
C PRO A 97 11.04 7.96 0.40
N ASN A 98 11.78 7.95 1.51
CA ASN A 98 12.71 6.88 1.87
C ASN A 98 12.10 5.83 2.82
N ILE A 99 10.79 5.90 3.10
CA ILE A 99 10.08 4.95 3.97
C ILE A 99 9.09 4.16 3.12
N THR A 100 9.05 2.86 3.33
CA THR A 100 8.05 2.01 2.68
C THR A 100 6.67 2.32 3.24
N ILE A 101 5.72 2.67 2.35
CA ILE A 101 4.34 2.95 2.72
C ILE A 101 3.46 1.77 2.35
N GLY A 102 2.59 1.37 3.26
CA GLY A 102 1.59 0.34 3.11
C GLY A 102 0.20 0.81 3.55
N TYR A 103 -0.72 -0.14 3.61
CA TYR A 103 -2.10 0.06 4.01
C TYR A 103 -2.56 -1.07 4.94
N SER A 104 -3.18 -0.71 6.06
CA SER A 104 -3.88 -1.62 6.98
C SER A 104 -5.38 -1.43 6.80
N ASN A 105 -6.05 -2.45 6.29
CA ASN A 105 -7.45 -2.40 5.86
C ASN A 105 -8.40 -2.80 6.96
N HIS A 106 -9.43 -1.97 7.17
CA HIS A 106 -10.57 -2.27 8.02
C HIS A 106 -11.91 -2.07 7.30
N CYS A 107 -11.89 -1.82 5.97
CA CYS A 107 -13.10 -1.83 5.16
C CYS A 107 -13.52 -3.27 4.85
N THR A 108 -14.82 -3.48 4.66
CA THR A 108 -15.39 -4.73 4.16
C THR A 108 -15.16 -4.91 2.66
N GLU A 109 -15.06 -3.79 1.94
CA GLU A 109 -14.89 -3.73 0.48
C GLU A 109 -13.41 -3.93 0.10
N LYS A 110 -13.15 -4.94 -0.74
CA LYS A 110 -11.81 -5.20 -1.28
C LYS A 110 -11.26 -4.04 -2.13
N GLU A 111 -12.13 -3.19 -2.63
CA GLU A 111 -11.82 -2.03 -3.46
C GLU A 111 -10.91 -1.04 -2.74
N ALA A 112 -11.03 -0.90 -1.41
CA ALA A 112 -10.09 -0.11 -0.59
C ALA A 112 -8.66 -0.65 -0.71
N VAL A 113 -8.48 -1.99 -0.59
CA VAL A 113 -7.17 -2.64 -0.72
C VAL A 113 -6.62 -2.49 -2.13
N LEU A 114 -7.45 -2.74 -3.16
CA LEU A 114 -7.05 -2.64 -4.56
C LEU A 114 -6.63 -1.22 -4.92
N SER A 115 -7.39 -0.23 -4.46
CA SER A 115 -7.05 1.19 -4.60
C SER A 115 -5.75 1.54 -3.89
N ALA A 116 -5.53 1.03 -2.67
CA ALA A 116 -4.28 1.26 -1.95
C ALA A 116 -3.05 0.75 -2.73
N VAL A 117 -3.16 -0.43 -3.36
CA VAL A 117 -2.09 -0.98 -4.22
C VAL A 117 -1.87 -0.09 -5.44
N ALA A 118 -2.93 0.37 -6.12
CA ALA A 118 -2.85 1.28 -7.26
C ALA A 118 -2.19 2.63 -6.87
N PHE A 119 -2.44 3.11 -5.65
CA PHE A 119 -1.81 4.31 -5.08
C PHE A 119 -0.38 4.07 -4.57
N GLY A 120 0.10 2.84 -4.69
CA GLY A 120 1.50 2.47 -4.46
C GLY A 120 1.81 2.00 -3.06
N ALA A 121 0.83 1.48 -2.33
CA ALA A 121 1.10 0.71 -1.11
C ALA A 121 1.94 -0.53 -1.46
N LYS A 122 3.00 -0.76 -0.68
CA LYS A 122 3.93 -1.89 -0.87
C LYS A 122 3.69 -3.02 0.14
N ILE A 123 2.97 -2.73 1.21
CA ILE A 123 2.58 -3.67 2.26
C ILE A 123 1.06 -3.54 2.42
N ILE A 124 0.39 -4.67 2.46
CA ILE A 124 -1.04 -4.75 2.75
C ILE A 124 -1.22 -5.61 4.00
N GLU A 125 -1.91 -5.06 4.98
CA GLU A 125 -2.35 -5.77 6.17
C GLU A 125 -3.88 -5.90 6.13
N ILE A 126 -4.37 -7.10 6.42
CA ILE A 126 -5.81 -7.43 6.42
C ILE A 126 -6.14 -8.36 7.60
N HIS A 127 -7.38 -8.35 8.00
CA HIS A 127 -7.94 -9.36 8.90
C HIS A 127 -8.33 -10.62 8.12
N ILE A 128 -8.08 -11.78 8.70
CA ILE A 128 -8.44 -13.09 8.12
C ILE A 128 -9.27 -13.91 9.11
N THR A 129 -10.16 -14.73 8.61
CA THR A 129 -10.96 -15.66 9.39
C THR A 129 -11.10 -17.00 8.67
N GLU A 130 -11.25 -18.08 9.42
CA GLU A 130 -11.55 -19.40 8.84
C GLU A 130 -12.96 -19.44 8.25
N ASP A 131 -13.93 -18.87 8.98
CA ASP A 131 -15.33 -18.83 8.61
C ASP A 131 -15.99 -17.54 9.12
N LYS A 132 -16.90 -16.98 8.31
CA LYS A 132 -17.73 -15.83 8.66
C LYS A 132 -19.09 -16.20 9.26
N LYS A 133 -19.51 -17.46 9.16
CA LYS A 133 -20.83 -17.91 9.60
C LYS A 133 -20.96 -17.78 11.12
N ASN A 134 -22.06 -17.19 11.57
CA ASN A 134 -22.41 -17.02 12.99
C ASN A 134 -21.33 -16.32 13.84
N LYS A 135 -20.51 -15.46 13.24
CA LYS A 135 -19.47 -14.70 13.94
C LYS A 135 -19.76 -13.22 13.81
N GLU A 136 -20.50 -12.66 14.76
CA GLU A 136 -20.86 -11.23 14.81
C GLU A 136 -19.77 -10.37 15.46
N PHE A 137 -18.70 -10.97 15.99
CA PHE A 137 -17.62 -10.26 16.64
C PHE A 137 -16.89 -9.36 15.64
N ARG A 138 -16.56 -8.14 16.08
CA ARG A 138 -16.07 -6.99 15.28
C ARG A 138 -15.23 -7.34 14.06
N ASP A 139 -14.19 -8.15 14.24
CA ASP A 139 -13.17 -8.35 13.22
C ASP A 139 -13.56 -9.43 12.18
N HIS A 140 -14.51 -10.31 12.50
CA HIS A 140 -14.95 -11.37 11.58
C HIS A 140 -15.74 -10.81 10.39
N THR A 141 -16.49 -9.73 10.57
CA THR A 141 -17.30 -9.12 9.49
C THR A 141 -16.43 -8.54 8.38
N LEU A 142 -15.33 -7.88 8.75
CA LEU A 142 -14.38 -7.25 7.83
C LEU A 142 -13.25 -8.20 7.37
N SER A 143 -13.14 -9.39 7.97
CA SER A 143 -12.08 -10.34 7.66
C SER A 143 -12.27 -11.02 6.32
N PHE A 144 -11.18 -11.39 5.67
CA PHE A 144 -11.19 -12.25 4.49
C PHE A 144 -11.13 -13.72 4.90
N ASP A 145 -12.00 -14.55 4.32
CA ASP A 145 -11.90 -16.00 4.39
C ASP A 145 -10.94 -16.56 3.33
N LYS A 146 -10.69 -17.85 3.33
CA LYS A 146 -9.78 -18.52 2.40
C LYS A 146 -10.09 -18.23 0.93
N LYS A 147 -11.38 -18.17 0.55
CA LYS A 147 -11.80 -17.93 -0.85
C LYS A 147 -11.57 -16.47 -1.24
N SER A 148 -12.14 -15.54 -0.47
CA SER A 148 -12.02 -14.12 -0.73
C SER A 148 -10.56 -13.61 -0.62
N LEU A 149 -9.75 -14.19 0.27
CA LEU A 149 -8.31 -13.91 0.34
C LEU A 149 -7.58 -14.32 -0.95
N LYS A 150 -7.86 -15.51 -1.48
CA LYS A 150 -7.25 -15.98 -2.74
C LYS A 150 -7.62 -15.06 -3.90
N GLU A 151 -8.88 -14.65 -4.00
CA GLU A 151 -9.36 -13.71 -5.02
C GLU A 151 -8.68 -12.34 -4.87
N LEU A 152 -8.58 -11.82 -3.64
CA LEU A 152 -7.91 -10.56 -3.35
C LEU A 152 -6.44 -10.59 -3.77
N VAL A 153 -5.70 -11.64 -3.40
CA VAL A 153 -4.27 -11.78 -3.75
C VAL A 153 -4.08 -11.82 -5.28
N ASN A 154 -4.95 -12.52 -6.02
CA ASN A 154 -4.90 -12.54 -7.47
C ASN A 154 -5.16 -11.15 -8.07
N SER A 155 -6.17 -10.45 -7.57
CA SER A 155 -6.48 -9.08 -8.00
C SER A 155 -5.34 -8.11 -7.71
N ILE A 156 -4.70 -8.19 -6.53
CA ILE A 156 -3.52 -7.40 -6.18
C ILE A 156 -2.38 -7.62 -7.19
N LYS A 157 -2.10 -8.89 -7.55
CA LYS A 157 -1.06 -9.22 -8.54
C LYS A 157 -1.36 -8.61 -9.91
N LEU A 158 -2.62 -8.64 -10.35
CA LEU A 158 -3.04 -8.05 -11.62
C LEU A 158 -2.90 -6.52 -11.60
N ILE A 159 -3.39 -5.86 -10.56
CA ILE A 159 -3.24 -4.41 -10.40
C ILE A 159 -1.76 -4.03 -10.35
N HIS A 160 -0.95 -4.75 -9.56
CA HIS A 160 0.48 -4.46 -9.49
C HIS A 160 1.14 -4.51 -10.87
N LYS A 161 0.82 -5.52 -11.70
CA LYS A 161 1.31 -5.59 -13.09
C LYS A 161 0.85 -4.40 -13.93
N SER A 162 -0.41 -3.98 -13.80
CA SER A 162 -1.00 -2.90 -14.61
C SER A 162 -0.41 -1.52 -14.29
N VAL A 163 -0.01 -1.27 -13.03
CA VAL A 163 0.53 0.02 -12.58
C VAL A 163 2.06 0.07 -12.53
N SER A 164 2.75 -1.02 -12.85
CA SER A 164 4.21 -1.11 -12.72
C SER A 164 4.98 -0.49 -13.88
N ASN A 165 4.32 -0.24 -15.02
CA ASN A 165 4.94 0.41 -16.17
C ASN A 165 4.66 1.91 -16.13
N PHE A 166 5.73 2.73 -16.13
CA PHE A 166 5.67 4.19 -16.08
C PHE A 166 6.03 4.86 -17.42
N GLU A 167 6.16 4.09 -18.50
CA GLU A 167 6.50 4.64 -19.80
C GLU A 167 5.33 5.45 -20.37
N LEU A 168 5.61 6.68 -20.79
CA LEU A 168 4.65 7.57 -21.43
C LEU A 168 4.51 7.26 -22.92
N ASN A 169 5.54 6.65 -23.52
CA ASN A 169 5.52 6.28 -24.92
C ASN A 169 4.78 4.95 -25.15
N PRO A 170 4.10 4.80 -26.28
CA PRO A 170 3.43 3.56 -26.62
C PRO A 170 4.44 2.39 -26.68
N GLY A 171 4.09 1.28 -26.03
CA GLY A 171 4.87 0.07 -26.06
C GLY A 171 5.01 -0.51 -27.49
N LYS A 172 5.93 -1.45 -27.68
CA LYS A 172 6.26 -2.05 -28.99
C LYS A 172 5.01 -2.51 -29.76
N ASN A 173 4.13 -3.26 -29.12
CA ASN A 173 2.91 -3.78 -29.77
C ASN A 173 1.96 -2.67 -30.25
N GLN A 174 1.83 -1.57 -29.49
CA GLN A 174 1.03 -0.42 -29.93
C GLN A 174 1.67 0.32 -31.12
N THR A 175 3.00 0.38 -31.14
CA THR A 175 3.74 1.03 -32.22
C THR A 175 3.57 0.28 -33.55
N GLU A 176 3.51 -1.04 -33.52
CA GLU A 176 3.25 -1.87 -34.72
C GLU A 176 1.84 -1.63 -35.25
N ILE A 177 0.83 -1.57 -34.38
CA ILE A 177 -0.58 -1.35 -34.78
C ILE A 177 -0.80 0.08 -35.28
N LYS A 178 -0.02 1.07 -34.84
CA LYS A 178 -0.15 2.48 -35.18
C LYS A 178 -0.21 2.72 -36.69
N LYS A 179 0.55 1.97 -37.51
CA LYS A 179 0.58 2.09 -38.98
C LYS A 179 -0.76 1.80 -39.61
N PHE A 180 -1.54 0.90 -39.01
CA PHE A 180 -2.86 0.49 -39.55
C PHE A 180 -4.01 1.33 -38.97
N MET A 181 -3.85 1.93 -37.83
CA MET A 181 -4.91 2.67 -37.12
C MET A 181 -4.92 4.16 -37.41
N ARG A 182 -3.78 4.75 -37.82
CA ARG A 182 -3.70 6.20 -38.04
C ARG A 182 -4.12 6.55 -39.48
N LYS A 183 -5.03 7.51 -39.59
CA LYS A 183 -5.34 8.15 -40.88
C LYS A 183 -4.17 9.00 -41.33
N GLY A 184 -3.85 8.97 -42.59
CA GLY A 184 -2.85 9.81 -43.24
C GLY A 184 -3.49 10.60 -44.38
N ILE A 185 -2.83 11.67 -44.77
CA ILE A 185 -3.18 12.38 -46.02
C ILE A 185 -2.55 11.61 -47.16
N VAL A 186 -3.37 11.22 -48.12
CA VAL A 186 -2.92 10.51 -49.33
C VAL A 186 -3.46 11.22 -50.54
N ALA A 187 -2.78 11.07 -51.68
CA ALA A 187 -3.27 11.61 -52.93
C ALA A 187 -4.60 10.93 -53.31
N SER A 188 -5.61 11.71 -53.70
CA SER A 188 -6.91 11.22 -54.13
C SER A 188 -6.91 10.72 -55.61
N LYS A 189 -5.87 11.06 -56.36
CA LYS A 189 -5.66 10.67 -57.79
C LYS A 189 -4.16 10.54 -58.07
N ASN A 190 -3.81 9.95 -59.17
CA ASN A 190 -2.44 9.96 -59.68
C ASN A 190 -1.98 11.38 -59.98
N ILE A 191 -0.82 11.79 -59.42
CA ILE A 191 -0.23 13.11 -59.60
C ILE A 191 0.96 12.96 -60.53
N LYS A 192 1.00 13.75 -61.63
CA LYS A 192 2.10 13.77 -62.60
C LYS A 192 3.22 14.70 -62.13
N ILE A 193 4.43 14.48 -62.59
CA ILE A 193 5.59 15.34 -62.32
C ILE A 193 5.29 16.78 -62.76
N GLY A 194 5.41 17.77 -61.86
CA GLY A 194 5.12 19.19 -62.10
C GLY A 194 3.66 19.59 -61.82
N GLU A 195 2.75 18.67 -61.50
CA GLU A 195 1.37 18.98 -61.05
C GLU A 195 1.39 19.51 -59.61
N LYS A 196 0.68 20.63 -59.36
CA LYS A 196 0.50 21.20 -58.01
C LYS A 196 -0.72 20.57 -57.36
N PHE A 197 -0.65 20.28 -56.06
CA PHE A 197 -1.77 19.89 -55.22
C PHE A 197 -2.17 20.98 -54.26
#